data_66a8dbaad462939a20c77dbe68ce16d8
#
_entry.id   66a8dbaad462939a20c77dbe68ce16d8
#
_cell.length_a   1.000
_cell.length_b   1.000
_cell.length_c   1.000
_cell.angle_alpha   90.00
_cell.angle_beta   90.00
_cell.angle_gamma   90.00
#
_symmetry.space_group_name_H-M   'P 1'
#
loop_
_entity.id
_entity.type
_entity.pdbx_description
1 polymer ?
#
loop_
_entity_poly.entity_id
_entity_poly.type
_entity_poly.pdbx_seq_one_letter_code
_entity_poly.pdbx_strand_id
1 'polypeptide(L)'
;MNNMGFEIVSGETNRPYRVIGPVKARVGALFIFSKAPTVEEVNWKLQETARRLGANGVINVSYQRGVSATSWKALTARGVAVIFEPENN
;
A
#
# COMPACT_ATOMS: atom_id res chain seq x y z
N MET A 1 -6.54 15.83 -9.54
CA MET A 1 -6.12 14.82 -10.46
C MET A 1 -5.76 13.56 -9.72
N ASN A 2 -6.04 12.50 -10.30
CA ASN A 2 -5.83 11.23 -9.66
C ASN A 2 -4.43 10.70 -9.90
N ASN A 3 -4.16 9.56 -9.36
CA ASN A 3 -2.89 8.88 -9.54
C ASN A 3 -2.96 8.03 -10.76
N MET A 4 -2.89 8.66 -11.88
CA MET A 4 -3.03 7.97 -13.14
C MET A 4 -2.09 6.78 -13.17
N GLY A 5 -2.66 5.62 -13.42
CA GLY A 5 -1.87 4.43 -13.59
C GLY A 5 -1.46 3.72 -12.32
N PHE A 6 -1.85 4.21 -11.16
CA PHE A 6 -1.54 3.50 -9.94
C PHE A 6 -2.81 3.04 -9.24
N GLU A 7 -2.88 1.75 -8.95
CA GLU A 7 -4.03 1.15 -8.30
C GLU A 7 -3.61 0.33 -7.10
N ILE A 8 -4.45 0.38 -6.07
CA ILE A 8 -4.26 -0.46 -4.89
C ILE A 8 -5.48 -1.34 -4.77
N VAL A 9 -5.28 -2.65 -4.80
CA VAL A 9 -6.36 -3.63 -4.84
C VAL A 9 -6.27 -4.53 -3.62
N SER A 10 -7.38 -4.67 -2.92
CA SER A 10 -7.40 -5.47 -1.69
C SER A 10 -7.44 -6.96 -1.92
N GLY A 11 -7.65 -7.40 -3.13
CA GLY A 11 -7.68 -8.81 -3.43
C GLY A 11 -6.93 -9.08 -4.68
N GLU A 12 -7.37 -10.10 -5.38
CA GLU A 12 -6.78 -10.42 -6.65
C GLU A 12 -7.47 -9.63 -7.75
N THR A 13 -6.82 -9.61 -8.89
CA THR A 13 -7.32 -8.87 -10.03
C THR A 13 -7.25 -9.77 -11.26
N ASN A 14 -8.16 -9.52 -12.20
CA ASN A 14 -8.16 -10.23 -13.48
C ASN A 14 -7.29 -9.56 -14.52
N ARG A 15 -6.76 -8.40 -14.21
CA ARG A 15 -5.89 -7.70 -15.15
C ARG A 15 -4.55 -8.41 -15.23
N PRO A 16 -3.96 -8.50 -16.42
CA PRO A 16 -2.61 -9.04 -16.52
C PRO A 16 -1.61 -8.11 -15.84
N TYR A 17 -0.67 -8.72 -15.16
CA TYR A 17 0.33 -7.93 -14.45
C TYR A 17 1.62 -8.74 -14.34
N ARG A 18 2.69 -8.03 -14.03
CA ARG A 18 3.97 -8.62 -13.77
C ARG A 18 4.34 -8.34 -12.32
N VAL A 19 4.74 -9.36 -11.59
CA VAL A 19 5.06 -9.22 -10.18
C VAL A 19 6.46 -8.65 -10.02
N ILE A 20 6.57 -7.62 -9.18
CA ILE A 20 7.88 -7.09 -8.80
C ILE A 20 8.31 -7.72 -7.47
N GLY A 21 7.44 -7.71 -6.47
CA GLY A 21 7.78 -8.29 -5.20
C GLY A 21 6.91 -7.76 -4.08
N PRO A 22 7.11 -8.26 -2.88
CA PRO A 22 6.31 -7.80 -1.73
C PRO A 22 6.68 -6.39 -1.34
N VAL A 23 5.69 -5.66 -0.84
CA VAL A 23 5.89 -4.31 -0.32
C VAL A 23 5.15 -4.18 0.99
N LYS A 24 5.66 -3.28 1.81
CA LYS A 24 5.08 -3.02 3.11
C LYS A 24 5.26 -1.55 3.43
N ALA A 25 4.25 -0.96 4.05
CA ALA A 25 4.32 0.40 4.53
C ALA A 25 3.71 0.46 5.91
N ARG A 26 4.22 1.35 6.72
CA ARG A 26 3.77 1.48 8.09
C ARG A 26 3.72 2.95 8.45
N VAL A 27 2.64 3.34 9.10
CA VAL A 27 2.47 4.69 9.60
C VAL A 27 2.14 4.60 11.08
N GLY A 28 2.88 5.33 11.89
CA GLY A 28 2.62 5.36 13.32
C GLY A 28 2.28 6.76 13.78
N ALA A 29 1.63 6.85 14.93
CA ALA A 29 1.36 8.14 15.54
C ALA A 29 2.63 8.60 16.25
N LEU A 30 2.93 9.89 16.13
CA LEU A 30 4.10 10.44 16.78
C LEU A 30 3.91 10.57 18.29
N PHE A 31 2.68 10.91 18.69
CA PHE A 31 2.38 11.15 20.10
C PHE A 31 1.13 10.38 20.46
N ILE A 32 0.97 10.09 21.75
CA ILE A 32 -0.20 9.36 22.20
C ILE A 32 -1.50 10.14 21.96
N PHE A 33 -1.43 11.45 21.87
CA PHE A 33 -2.61 12.26 21.59
C PHE A 33 -2.82 12.51 20.12
N SER A 34 -1.95 12.00 19.26
CA SER A 34 -2.13 12.13 17.83
C SER A 34 -3.25 11.23 17.36
N LYS A 35 -3.85 11.62 16.25
CA LYS A 35 -4.85 10.76 15.64
C LYS A 35 -4.20 9.47 15.17
N ALA A 36 -4.95 8.40 15.24
CA ALA A 36 -4.49 7.13 14.69
C ALA A 36 -4.35 7.27 13.18
N PRO A 37 -3.38 6.57 12.59
CA PRO A 37 -3.20 6.61 11.14
C PRO A 37 -4.42 6.06 10.42
N THR A 38 -4.68 6.59 9.25
CA THR A 38 -5.79 6.16 8.42
C THR A 38 -5.31 5.28 7.30
N VAL A 39 -6.26 4.55 6.71
CA VAL A 39 -5.95 3.70 5.56
C VAL A 39 -5.40 4.56 4.42
N GLU A 40 -5.94 5.76 4.23
CA GLU A 40 -5.45 6.63 3.17
C GLU A 40 -4.00 7.00 3.36
N GLU A 41 -3.60 7.26 4.60
CA GLU A 41 -2.21 7.63 4.87
C GLU A 41 -1.27 6.48 4.58
N VAL A 42 -1.63 5.27 5.03
CA VAL A 42 -0.74 4.14 4.79
C VAL A 42 -0.74 3.75 3.32
N ASN A 43 -1.87 3.92 2.62
CA ASN A 43 -1.92 3.66 1.19
C ASN A 43 -1.01 4.61 0.43
N TRP A 44 -0.97 5.87 0.84
CA TRP A 44 -0.09 6.82 0.21
C TRP A 44 1.37 6.37 0.35
N LYS A 45 1.73 5.94 1.54
CA LYS A 45 3.09 5.50 1.78
C LYS A 45 3.40 4.21 1.03
N LEU A 46 2.43 3.31 0.97
CA LEU A 46 2.59 2.07 0.23
C LEU A 46 2.79 2.35 -1.25
N GLN A 47 2.03 3.29 -1.79
CA GLN A 47 2.15 3.69 -3.17
C GLN A 47 3.54 4.28 -3.46
N GLU A 48 4.04 5.12 -2.57
CA GLU A 48 5.36 5.70 -2.73
C GLU A 48 6.42 4.61 -2.75
N THR A 49 6.30 3.67 -1.82
CA THR A 49 7.26 2.57 -1.74
C THR A 49 7.24 1.74 -3.02
N ALA A 50 6.05 1.42 -3.50
CA ALA A 50 5.94 0.60 -4.71
C ALA A 50 6.44 1.34 -5.93
N ARG A 51 6.18 2.64 -6.01
CA ARG A 51 6.67 3.42 -7.14
C ARG A 51 8.18 3.42 -7.24
N ARG A 52 8.86 3.43 -6.12
CA ARG A 52 10.31 3.40 -6.12
C ARG A 52 10.85 2.10 -6.69
N LEU A 53 10.04 1.06 -6.69
CA LEU A 53 10.42 -0.21 -7.28
C LEU A 53 10.02 -0.31 -8.74
N GLY A 54 9.40 0.73 -9.26
CA GLY A 54 8.95 0.73 -10.65
C GLY A 54 7.56 0.19 -10.85
N ALA A 55 6.82 -0.04 -9.77
CA ALA A 55 5.48 -0.58 -9.88
C ALA A 55 4.48 0.50 -10.22
N ASN A 56 3.37 0.11 -10.83
CA ASN A 56 2.23 0.99 -11.01
C ASN A 56 0.99 0.47 -10.32
N GLY A 57 1.14 -0.56 -9.49
CA GLY A 57 0.03 -1.06 -8.71
C GLY A 57 0.49 -1.96 -7.58
N VAL A 58 -0.41 -2.21 -6.65
CA VAL A 58 -0.19 -3.15 -5.56
C VAL A 58 -1.47 -3.97 -5.43
N ILE A 59 -1.33 -5.27 -5.37
CA ILE A 59 -2.46 -6.18 -5.24
C ILE A 59 -2.35 -6.94 -3.92
N ASN A 60 -3.45 -7.57 -3.55
CA ASN A 60 -3.54 -8.38 -2.33
C ASN A 60 -3.15 -7.58 -1.10
N VAL A 61 -3.62 -6.34 -1.04
CA VAL A 61 -3.28 -5.46 0.07
C VAL A 61 -4.08 -5.85 1.29
N SER A 62 -3.40 -5.96 2.41
CA SER A 62 -4.03 -6.21 3.69
C SER A 62 -3.50 -5.20 4.70
N TYR A 63 -4.30 -4.93 5.72
CA TYR A 63 -3.98 -3.94 6.72
C TYR A 63 -3.97 -4.57 8.08
N GLN A 64 -3.09 -4.09 8.94
CA GLN A 64 -3.00 -4.58 10.29
C GLN A 64 -2.69 -3.42 11.22
N ARG A 65 -3.52 -3.24 12.24
CA ARG A 65 -3.23 -2.26 13.26
C ARG A 65 -2.26 -2.87 14.24
N GLY A 66 -1.15 -2.19 14.44
CA GLY A 66 -0.13 -2.67 15.32
C GLY A 66 -0.47 -2.40 16.75
N VAL A 67 -0.15 -3.37 17.59
CA VAL A 67 -0.28 -3.21 19.02
C VAL A 67 1.05 -3.64 19.60
N SER A 68 1.84 -2.68 19.98
CA SER A 68 3.12 -2.98 20.61
C SER A 68 3.35 -1.95 21.68
N ALA A 69 4.36 -2.18 22.46
CA ALA A 69 4.66 -1.29 23.57
C ALA A 69 4.95 0.14 23.09
N THR A 70 5.49 0.26 21.88
CA THR A 70 5.92 1.57 21.40
C THR A 70 5.11 2.08 20.23
N SER A 71 4.18 1.29 19.68
CA SER A 71 3.49 1.67 18.45
C SER A 71 2.07 1.16 18.42
N TRP A 72 1.38 1.33 19.52
CA TRP A 72 0.04 0.78 19.63
C TRP A 72 -0.95 1.42 18.65
N LYS A 73 -0.58 2.52 18.03
CA LYS A 73 -1.43 3.17 17.03
C LYS A 73 -0.93 2.98 15.61
N ALA A 74 0.02 2.09 15.40
CA ALA A 74 0.58 1.94 14.06
C ALA A 74 -0.41 1.22 13.15
N LEU A 75 -0.35 1.56 11.88
CA LEU A 75 -1.13 0.89 10.84
C LEU A 75 -0.16 0.43 9.77
N THR A 76 -0.19 -0.86 9.47
CA THR A 76 0.71 -1.46 8.50
C THR A 76 -0.11 -1.97 7.32
N ALA A 77 0.37 -1.71 6.11
CA ALA A 77 -0.22 -2.26 4.90
C ALA A 77 0.83 -3.12 4.22
N ARG A 78 0.40 -4.25 3.71
CA ARG A 78 1.26 -5.16 2.97
C ARG A 78 0.56 -5.55 1.68
N GLY A 79 1.37 -5.81 0.67
CA GLY A 79 0.82 -6.23 -0.61
C GLY A 79 1.93 -6.67 -1.52
N VAL A 80 1.57 -6.86 -2.77
CA VAL A 80 2.52 -7.29 -3.79
C VAL A 80 2.58 -6.19 -4.84
N ALA A 81 3.76 -5.63 -5.04
CA ALA A 81 3.96 -4.61 -6.07
C ALA A 81 3.97 -5.27 -7.43
N VAL A 82 3.24 -4.68 -8.36
CA VAL A 82 3.10 -5.23 -9.71
C VAL A 82 3.15 -4.11 -10.72
N ILE A 83 3.41 -4.49 -11.96
CA ILE A 83 3.24 -3.62 -13.09
C ILE A 83 2.07 -4.16 -13.89
N PHE A 84 0.97 -3.43 -13.88
CA PHE A 84 -0.18 -3.80 -14.70
C PHE A 84 0.19 -3.59 -16.16
N GLU A 85 -0.13 -4.60 -16.97
CA GLU A 85 0.13 -4.50 -18.39
C GLU A 85 -0.90 -3.59 -19.02
N PRO A 86 -0.52 -2.82 -20.03
CA PRO A 86 -1.52 -2.01 -20.71
C PRO A 86 -2.52 -2.91 -21.39
N GLU A 87 -3.77 -2.46 -21.40
CA GLU A 87 -4.78 -3.20 -22.11
C GLU A 87 -4.70 -2.89 -23.59
N ASN A 88 -4.74 -3.95 -24.36
CA ASN A 88 -4.72 -3.81 -25.81
C ASN A 88 -6.10 -3.96 -26.35
N ASN A 89 -6.54 -2.98 -27.09
CA ASN A 89 -7.85 -3.02 -27.71
C ASN A 89 -7.73 -3.05 -29.20
#